data_35c95296ed3d13c6d3ab52eb59b07669
#
_entry.id   35c95296ed3d13c6d3ab52eb59b07669
#
_cell.length_a   1.000
_cell.length_b   1.000
_cell.length_c   1.000
_cell.angle_alpha   90.00
_cell.angle_beta   90.00
_cell.angle_gamma   90.00
#
_symmetry.space_group_name_H-M   'P 1'
#
loop_
_entity.id
_entity.type
_entity.pdbx_description
1 polymer ?
#
loop_
_entity_poly.entity_id
_entity_poly.type
_entity_poly.pdbx_seq_one_letter_code
_entity_poly.pdbx_strand_id
1 'polypeptide(L)'
;MAKTILITGASSGIGAGMAREFAQKGYNLAVCARRLERLESLKQELESKYGIKVIAKTLDVTNYEQVFQVFRAFKQDFGKLDRI
;
A
#
# COMPACT_ATOMS: atom_id res chain seq x y z
N MET A 1 0.30 9.24 -16.41
CA MET A 1 1.05 8.84 -15.22
C MET A 1 0.19 7.99 -14.32
N ALA A 2 0.79 6.96 -13.72
CA ALA A 2 0.07 6.10 -12.78
C ALA A 2 -0.24 6.86 -11.51
N LYS A 3 -1.46 6.69 -11.01
CA LYS A 3 -1.86 7.26 -9.72
C LYS A 3 -1.43 6.35 -8.59
N THR A 4 -1.26 6.91 -7.42
CA THR A 4 -0.85 6.17 -6.22
C THR A 4 -1.96 6.21 -5.19
N ILE A 5 -2.29 5.04 -4.64
CA ILE A 5 -3.34 4.89 -3.63
C ILE A 5 -2.72 4.28 -2.39
N LEU A 6 -3.03 4.86 -1.23
CA LEU A 6 -2.65 4.31 0.06
C LEU A 6 -3.80 3.48 0.63
N ILE A 7 -3.51 2.24 0.98
CA ILE A 7 -4.49 1.33 1.58
C ILE A 7 -4.02 0.91 2.96
N THR A 8 -4.78 1.22 4.00
CA THR A 8 -4.53 0.72 5.35
C THR A 8 -5.31 -0.57 5.56
N GLY A 9 -4.79 -1.44 6.41
CA GLY A 9 -5.43 -2.74 6.67
C GLY A 9 -5.37 -3.68 5.47
N ALA A 10 -4.34 -3.55 4.63
CA ALA A 10 -4.23 -4.31 3.38
C ALA A 10 -4.02 -5.81 3.58
N SER A 11 -3.70 -6.26 4.79
CA SER A 11 -3.57 -7.68 5.08
C SER A 11 -4.91 -8.36 5.34
N SER A 12 -6.00 -7.61 5.53
CA SER A 12 -7.35 -8.16 5.68
C SER A 12 -7.92 -8.56 4.33
N GLY A 13 -8.95 -9.41 4.32
CA GLY A 13 -9.60 -9.84 3.09
C GLY A 13 -10.15 -8.67 2.27
N ILE A 14 -10.75 -7.67 2.92
CA ILE A 14 -11.32 -6.51 2.25
C ILE A 14 -10.21 -5.62 1.69
N GLY A 15 -9.20 -5.29 2.51
CA GLY A 15 -8.10 -4.44 2.08
C GLY A 15 -7.28 -5.07 0.96
N ALA A 16 -6.99 -6.37 1.06
CA ALA A 16 -6.27 -7.09 0.02
C ALA A 16 -7.08 -7.15 -1.29
N GLY A 17 -8.40 -7.33 -1.20
CA GLY A 17 -9.28 -7.30 -2.37
C GLY A 17 -9.27 -5.96 -3.07
N MET A 18 -9.32 -4.87 -2.30
CA MET A 18 -9.21 -3.51 -2.85
C MET A 18 -7.86 -3.29 -3.52
N ALA A 19 -6.77 -3.76 -2.90
CA ALA A 19 -5.44 -3.63 -3.47
C ALA A 19 -5.35 -4.33 -4.82
N ARG A 20 -5.90 -5.53 -4.94
CA ARG A 20 -5.91 -6.26 -6.20
C ARG A 20 -6.72 -5.53 -7.27
N GLU A 21 -7.85 -4.98 -6.90
CA GLU A 21 -8.70 -4.25 -7.84
C GLU A 21 -8.01 -3.02 -8.39
N PHE A 22 -7.39 -2.20 -7.53
CA PHE A 22 -6.66 -1.02 -7.98
C PHE A 22 -5.41 -1.38 -8.76
N ALA A 23 -4.71 -2.45 -8.38
CA ALA A 23 -3.55 -2.92 -9.14
C ALA A 23 -3.94 -3.33 -10.56
N GLN A 24 -5.07 -3.99 -10.70
CA GLN A 24 -5.59 -4.40 -12.00
C GLN A 24 -5.86 -3.19 -12.90
N LYS A 25 -6.22 -2.06 -12.31
CA LYS A 25 -6.46 -0.81 -13.04
C LYS A 25 -5.19 -0.02 -13.31
N GLY A 26 -4.03 -0.52 -12.90
CA GLY A 26 -2.74 0.11 -13.17
C GLY A 26 -2.29 1.13 -12.14
N TYR A 27 -2.92 1.21 -10.98
CA TYR A 27 -2.48 2.11 -9.91
C TYR A 27 -1.25 1.57 -9.20
N ASN A 28 -0.33 2.47 -8.85
CA ASN A 28 0.71 2.15 -7.88
C ASN A 28 0.11 2.15 -6.48
N LEU A 29 0.62 1.32 -5.59
CA LEU A 29 0.03 1.14 -4.28
C LEU A 29 1.03 1.38 -3.16
N ALA A 30 0.55 2.02 -2.09
CA ALA A 30 1.20 2.07 -0.81
C ALA A 30 0.29 1.31 0.16
N VAL A 31 0.77 0.21 0.72
CA VAL A 31 -0.04 -0.67 1.56
C VAL A 31 0.52 -0.75 2.97
N CYS A 32 -0.37 -0.74 3.95
CA CYS A 32 -0.01 -0.79 5.36
C CYS A 32 -0.84 -1.82 6.09
N ALA A 33 -0.23 -2.50 7.05
CA ALA A 33 -0.93 -3.38 7.96
C ALA A 33 -0.04 -3.69 9.16
N ARG A 34 -0.59 -4.35 10.17
CA ARG A 34 0.18 -4.74 11.35
C ARG A 34 1.21 -5.81 11.05
N ARG A 35 0.94 -6.70 10.10
CA ARG A 35 1.80 -7.84 9.80
C ARG A 35 2.47 -7.66 8.45
N LEU A 36 3.78 -7.51 8.50
CA LEU A 36 4.57 -7.26 7.30
C LEU A 36 4.60 -8.46 6.34
N GLU A 37 4.66 -9.68 6.88
CA GLU A 37 4.78 -10.87 6.05
C GLU A 37 3.61 -11.04 5.07
N ARG A 38 2.41 -10.65 5.48
CA ARG A 38 1.24 -10.69 4.58
C ARG A 38 1.31 -9.61 3.52
N LEU A 39 1.83 -8.44 3.89
CA LEU A 39 2.03 -7.35 2.95
C LEU A 39 3.09 -7.69 1.91
N GLU A 40 4.17 -8.35 2.33
CA GLU A 40 5.23 -8.76 1.41
C GLU A 40 4.71 -9.74 0.36
N SER A 41 3.90 -10.71 0.77
CA SER A 41 3.27 -11.65 -0.16
C SER A 41 2.36 -10.94 -1.15
N LEU A 42 1.54 -10.01 -0.66
CA LEU A 42 0.64 -9.22 -1.50
C LEU A 42 1.43 -8.35 -2.48
N LYS A 43 2.50 -7.71 -2.00
CA LYS A 43 3.37 -6.89 -2.83
C LYS A 43 3.94 -7.70 -3.99
N GLN A 44 4.51 -8.87 -3.70
CA GLN A 44 5.09 -9.72 -4.72
C GLN A 44 4.04 -10.15 -5.75
N GLU A 45 2.87 -10.55 -5.27
CA GLU A 45 1.77 -10.94 -6.15
C GLU A 45 1.41 -9.81 -7.12
N LEU A 46 1.21 -8.61 -6.60
CA LEU A 46 0.73 -7.48 -7.39
C LEU A 46 1.80 -6.94 -8.34
N GLU A 47 3.03 -6.87 -7.90
CA GLU A 47 4.12 -6.42 -8.76
C GLU A 47 4.38 -7.41 -9.90
N SER A 48 4.34 -8.70 -9.61
CA SER A 48 4.54 -9.73 -10.63
C SER A 48 3.40 -9.80 -11.62
N LYS A 49 2.17 -9.71 -11.13
CA LYS A 49 0.98 -9.94 -11.96
C LYS A 49 0.59 -8.72 -12.78
N TYR A 50 0.73 -7.52 -12.23
CA TYR A 50 0.24 -6.31 -12.87
C TYR A 50 1.33 -5.33 -13.28
N GLY A 51 2.58 -5.58 -12.89
CA GLY A 51 3.69 -4.71 -13.26
C GLY A 51 3.66 -3.33 -12.63
N ILE A 52 2.93 -3.15 -11.55
CA ILE A 52 2.86 -1.89 -10.81
C ILE A 52 3.93 -1.82 -9.72
N LYS A 53 4.12 -0.63 -9.15
CA LYS A 53 5.00 -0.46 -7.99
C LYS A 53 4.18 -0.53 -6.71
N VAL A 54 4.63 -1.35 -5.76
CA VAL A 54 3.97 -1.49 -4.45
C VAL A 54 5.00 -1.27 -3.35
N ILE A 55 4.68 -0.40 -2.41
CA ILE A 55 5.48 -0.19 -1.20
C ILE A 55 4.68 -0.68 -0.01
N ALA A 56 5.28 -1.57 0.78
CA ALA A 56 4.63 -2.17 1.95
C ALA A 56 5.35 -1.71 3.22
N LYS A 57 4.58 -1.22 4.19
CA LYS A 57 5.11 -0.81 5.49
C LYS A 57 4.18 -1.27 6.61
N THR A 58 4.77 -1.65 7.75
CA THR A 58 3.97 -1.94 8.93
C THR A 58 3.42 -0.65 9.52
N LEU A 59 2.18 -0.70 10.01
CA LEU A 59 1.54 0.46 10.59
C LEU A 59 0.54 0.03 11.65
N ASP A 60 0.68 0.61 12.85
CA ASP A 60 -0.33 0.51 13.90
C ASP A 60 -1.12 1.82 13.90
N VAL A 61 -2.36 1.77 13.45
CA VAL A 61 -3.20 2.96 13.32
C VAL A 61 -3.56 3.61 14.67
N THR A 62 -3.29 2.93 15.79
CA THR A 62 -3.47 3.52 17.11
C THR A 62 -2.30 4.42 17.53
N ASN A 63 -1.20 4.40 16.80
CA ASN A 63 -0.03 5.22 17.07
C ASN A 63 0.06 6.35 16.03
N TYR A 64 -0.36 7.56 16.42
CA TYR A 64 -0.43 8.70 15.52
C TYR A 64 0.93 9.12 14.97
N GLU A 65 1.98 9.05 15.77
CA GLU A 65 3.32 9.40 15.30
C GLU A 65 3.77 8.47 14.19
N GLN A 66 3.52 7.18 14.35
CA GLN A 66 3.85 6.20 13.33
C GLN A 66 3.06 6.45 12.04
N VAL A 67 1.79 6.82 12.16
CA VAL A 67 0.95 7.17 11.00
C VAL A 67 1.59 8.30 10.21
N PHE A 68 2.00 9.37 10.87
CA PHE A 68 2.65 10.50 10.19
C PHE A 68 3.97 10.10 9.54
N GLN A 69 4.79 9.30 10.22
CA GLN A 69 6.06 8.85 9.66
C GLN A 69 5.86 8.00 8.40
N VAL A 70 4.89 7.11 8.43
CA VAL A 70 4.58 6.25 7.28
C VAL A 70 4.06 7.09 6.11
N PHE A 71 3.18 8.05 6.36
CA PHE A 71 2.70 8.96 5.33
C PHE A 71 3.83 9.71 4.66
N ARG A 72 4.77 10.25 5.45
CA ARG A 72 5.94 10.94 4.90
C ARG A 72 6.79 10.03 4.04
N ALA A 73 7.01 8.81 4.51
CA ALA A 73 7.83 7.85 3.77
C ALA A 73 7.19 7.51 2.42
N PHE A 74 5.88 7.26 2.40
CA PHE A 74 5.18 6.98 1.14
C PHE A 74 5.21 8.19 0.21
N LYS A 75 5.02 9.38 0.74
CA LYS A 75 5.04 10.59 -0.05
C LYS A 75 6.40 10.84 -0.69
N GLN A 76 7.48 10.55 0.04
CA GLN A 76 8.83 10.64 -0.50
C GLN A 76 9.06 9.62 -1.62
N ASP A 77 8.62 8.38 -1.39
CA ASP A 77 8.85 7.28 -2.33
C ASP A 77 8.08 7.46 -3.64
N PHE A 78 6.85 7.97 -3.57
CA PHE A 78 6.00 8.17 -4.74
C PHE A 78 5.90 9.62 -5.17
N GLY A 79 6.35 10.56 -4.34
CA GLY A 79 6.24 12.00 -4.60
C GLY A 79 4.84 12.55 -4.32
N LYS A 80 3.80 11.76 -4.52
CA LYS A 80 2.42 12.20 -4.36
C LYS A 80 1.51 11.01 -4.07
N LEU A 81 0.59 11.21 -3.16
CA LEU A 81 -0.51 10.25 -2.92
C LEU A 81 -1.80 10.85 -3.45
N ASP A 82 -2.46 10.15 -4.34
CA ASP A 82 -3.71 10.62 -4.95
C ASP A 82 -4.93 10.26 -4.12
N ARG A 83 -4.89 9.14 -3.40
CA ARG A 83 -5.99 8.69 -2.53
C ARG A 83 -5.49 7.89 -1.34
N ILE A 84 -6.31 7.82 -0.36
CA ILE A 84 -6.06 7.05 0.85
C ILE A 84 -7.12 5.96 1.00
#